data_e46cac57fe038269afb7cfe5ababc38d
#
_entry.id   e46cac57fe038269afb7cfe5ababc38d
#
_cell.length_a   1.000
_cell.length_b   1.000
_cell.length_c   1.000
_cell.angle_alpha   90.00
_cell.angle_beta   90.00
_cell.angle_gamma   90.00
#
_symmetry.space_group_name_H-M   'P 1'
#
loop_
_entity.id
_entity.type
_entity.pdbx_description
1 polymer ?
#
loop_
_entity_poly.entity_id
_entity_poly.type
_entity_poly.pdbx_seq_one_letter_code
_entity_poly.pdbx_strand_id
1 'polypeptide(L)'
;MQQSSIENIKIIELPLFKDIKKGSLIAMESKNLSIEIKRVFQIIAPKNSIRGEHSHKTHTQIMICSSGVIEIECDDGKSKKTFSLSRPNIGLSVPPNIWSKQTYKTDQSILT
;
A
#
# COMPACT_ATOMS: atom_id res chain seq x y z
N MET A 1 5.31 -15.21 -20.97
CA MET A 1 4.64 -14.42 -19.95
C MET A 1 5.67 -13.87 -18.98
N GLN A 2 5.74 -12.57 -18.83
CA GLN A 2 6.68 -11.96 -17.91
C GLN A 2 6.18 -12.10 -16.48
N GLN A 3 7.04 -12.60 -15.60
CA GLN A 3 6.77 -12.55 -14.18
C GLN A 3 7.07 -11.15 -13.65
N SER A 4 6.21 -10.68 -12.76
CA SER A 4 6.48 -9.44 -12.03
C SER A 4 7.69 -9.64 -11.10
N SER A 5 8.50 -8.61 -10.99
CA SER A 5 9.69 -8.59 -10.18
C SER A 5 9.48 -7.64 -9.00
N ILE A 6 10.24 -7.86 -7.92
CA ILE A 6 10.28 -6.95 -6.78
C ILE A 6 10.61 -5.52 -7.23
N GLU A 7 11.35 -5.37 -8.33
CA GLU A 7 11.72 -4.06 -8.87
C GLU A 7 10.55 -3.35 -9.57
N ASN A 8 9.47 -4.06 -9.86
CA ASN A 8 8.27 -3.46 -10.43
C ASN A 8 7.36 -2.83 -9.38
N ILE A 9 7.66 -3.02 -8.11
CA ILE A 9 6.95 -2.35 -7.02
C ILE A 9 7.36 -0.88 -7.03
N LYS A 10 6.37 0.01 -6.96
CA LYS A 10 6.60 1.46 -7.04
C LYS A 10 6.07 2.15 -5.81
N ILE A 11 6.79 3.17 -5.37
CA ILE A 11 6.33 4.10 -4.35
C ILE A 11 5.70 5.27 -5.07
N ILE A 12 4.47 5.60 -4.71
CA ILE A 12 3.70 6.68 -5.31
C ILE A 12 3.49 7.76 -4.26
N GLU A 13 3.87 8.99 -4.58
CA GLU A 13 3.57 10.13 -3.72
C GLU A 13 2.26 10.76 -4.19
N LEU A 14 1.28 10.84 -3.29
CA LEU A 14 -0.01 11.42 -3.57
C LEU A 14 -0.01 12.92 -3.27
N PRO A 15 -0.79 13.73 -4.01
CA PRO A 15 -0.91 15.15 -3.72
C PRO A 15 -1.41 15.39 -2.30
N LEU A 16 -0.67 16.21 -1.56
CA LEU A 16 -0.98 16.57 -0.19
C LEU A 16 -1.11 18.09 -0.12
N PHE A 17 -2.30 18.56 0.28
CA PHE A 17 -2.59 19.97 0.43
C PHE A 17 -2.76 20.28 1.90
N LYS A 18 -1.90 21.14 2.45
CA LYS A 18 -1.90 21.48 3.87
C LYS A 18 -2.49 22.86 4.10
N ASP A 19 -3.28 22.97 5.16
CA ASP A 19 -3.81 24.24 5.66
C ASP A 19 -3.69 24.26 7.17
N ILE A 20 -3.17 25.35 7.72
CA ILE A 20 -2.92 25.46 9.15
C ILE A 20 -4.21 25.34 9.97
N LYS A 21 -5.31 25.89 9.45
CA LYS A 21 -6.60 25.92 10.17
C LYS A 21 -7.51 24.75 9.82
N LYS A 22 -7.44 24.25 8.58
CA LYS A 22 -8.38 23.26 8.06
C LYS A 22 -7.80 21.85 7.98
N GLY A 23 -6.53 21.68 8.30
CA GLY A 23 -5.87 20.38 8.23
C GLY A 23 -5.32 20.08 6.84
N SER A 24 -5.21 18.81 6.51
CA SER A 24 -4.60 18.34 5.28
C SER A 24 -5.57 17.53 4.44
N LEU A 25 -5.46 17.65 3.13
CA LEU A 25 -6.23 16.87 2.17
C LEU A 25 -5.28 16.10 1.28
N ILE A 26 -5.56 14.81 1.10
CA ILE A 26 -4.79 13.95 0.20
C ILE A 26 -5.74 13.48 -0.89
N ALA A 27 -5.36 13.71 -2.15
CA ALA A 27 -6.17 13.32 -3.29
C ALA A 27 -5.70 11.97 -3.84
N MET A 28 -6.64 11.06 -4.07
CA MET A 28 -6.40 9.74 -4.64
C MET A 28 -7.22 9.62 -5.92
N GLU A 29 -6.58 9.86 -7.05
CA GLU A 29 -7.24 9.79 -8.35
C GLU A 29 -6.55 8.74 -9.22
N SER A 30 -7.30 8.09 -10.09
CA SER A 30 -6.77 7.06 -10.98
C SER A 30 -5.55 7.52 -11.76
N LYS A 31 -5.55 8.78 -12.23
CA LYS A 31 -4.42 9.33 -12.97
C LYS A 31 -3.13 9.41 -12.15
N ASN A 32 -3.24 9.69 -10.84
CA ASN A 32 -2.09 9.77 -9.95
C ASN A 32 -1.58 8.39 -9.56
N LEU A 33 -2.46 7.40 -9.53
CA LEU A 33 -2.16 6.03 -9.14
C LEU A 33 -1.73 5.16 -10.32
N SER A 34 -1.90 5.65 -11.54
CA SER A 34 -1.60 4.92 -12.79
C SER A 34 -2.38 3.61 -12.92
N ILE A 35 -3.56 3.55 -12.32
CA ILE A 35 -4.49 2.42 -12.44
C ILE A 35 -5.92 2.94 -12.53
N GLU A 36 -6.80 2.11 -13.07
CA GLU A 36 -8.23 2.32 -12.96
C GLU A 36 -8.68 1.78 -11.61
N ILE A 37 -9.26 2.63 -10.77
CA ILE A 37 -9.76 2.22 -9.46
C ILE A 37 -11.08 1.49 -9.65
N LYS A 38 -11.12 0.20 -9.30
CA LYS A 38 -12.35 -0.61 -9.40
C LYS A 38 -12.92 -0.94 -8.03
N ARG A 39 -12.10 -0.95 -7.00
CA ARG A 39 -12.51 -1.29 -5.65
C ARG A 39 -11.63 -0.56 -4.65
N VAL A 40 -12.25 -0.03 -3.62
CA VAL A 40 -11.56 0.56 -2.49
C VAL A 40 -12.05 -0.11 -1.22
N PHE A 41 -11.14 -0.51 -0.35
CA PHE A 41 -11.51 -1.03 0.95
C PHE A 41 -10.47 -0.61 1.98
N GLN A 42 -10.84 -0.67 3.24
CA GLN A 42 -9.95 -0.33 4.35
C GLN A 42 -9.89 -1.47 5.34
N ILE A 43 -8.72 -1.65 5.93
CA ILE A 43 -8.50 -2.59 7.02
C ILE A 43 -8.07 -1.78 8.22
N ILE A 44 -8.76 -1.96 9.32
CA ILE A 44 -8.42 -1.36 10.61
C ILE A 44 -8.04 -2.51 11.52
N ALA A 45 -6.80 -2.50 12.01
CA ALA A 45 -6.29 -3.66 12.73
C ALA A 45 -5.51 -3.25 13.99
N PRO A 46 -5.57 -4.08 15.03
CA PRO A 46 -4.77 -3.85 16.24
C PRO A 46 -3.30 -4.12 15.99
N LYS A 47 -2.47 -3.63 16.89
CA LYS A 47 -1.03 -3.84 16.86
C LYS A 47 -0.69 -5.32 16.79
N ASN A 48 0.30 -5.65 15.97
CA ASN A 48 0.82 -6.99 15.72
C ASN A 48 -0.07 -7.89 14.89
N SER A 49 -1.16 -7.37 14.33
CA SER A 49 -1.96 -8.13 13.37
C SER A 49 -1.17 -8.37 12.09
N ILE A 50 -1.39 -9.55 11.50
CA ILE A 50 -0.78 -9.94 10.23
C ILE A 50 -1.92 -10.31 9.29
N ARG A 51 -1.90 -9.72 8.08
CA ARG A 51 -2.89 -10.00 7.04
C ARG A 51 -2.19 -10.16 5.69
N GLY A 52 -2.97 -10.55 4.71
CA GLY A 52 -2.47 -10.81 3.38
C GLY A 52 -1.95 -12.23 3.27
N GLU A 53 -0.64 -12.38 3.09
CA GLU A 53 0.01 -13.69 2.90
C GLU A 53 -0.46 -14.38 1.63
N HIS A 54 -0.68 -13.58 0.58
CA HIS A 54 -1.11 -14.08 -0.72
C HIS A 54 -0.65 -13.15 -1.84
N SER A 55 -0.83 -13.59 -3.06
CA SER A 55 -0.61 -12.78 -4.26
C SER A 55 -1.89 -12.72 -5.08
N HIS A 56 -2.03 -11.65 -5.87
CA HIS A 56 -3.11 -11.54 -6.83
C HIS A 56 -2.60 -11.92 -8.22
N LYS A 57 -3.41 -12.67 -8.95
CA LYS A 57 -2.99 -13.17 -10.27
C LYS A 57 -3.10 -12.12 -11.38
N THR A 58 -4.10 -11.24 -11.29
CA THR A 58 -4.42 -10.31 -12.36
C THR A 58 -4.56 -8.86 -11.91
N HIS A 59 -4.51 -8.59 -10.61
CA HIS A 59 -4.76 -7.25 -10.08
C HIS A 59 -3.50 -6.57 -9.61
N THR A 60 -3.40 -5.27 -9.87
CA THR A 60 -2.46 -4.40 -9.20
C THR A 60 -3.16 -3.82 -7.98
N GLN A 61 -2.47 -3.81 -6.85
CA GLN A 61 -2.95 -3.18 -5.63
C GLN A 61 -2.12 -1.96 -5.31
N ILE A 62 -2.81 -0.91 -4.88
CA ILE A 62 -2.16 0.25 -4.27
C ILE A 62 -2.49 0.23 -2.79
N MET A 63 -1.47 0.20 -1.94
CA MET A 63 -1.63 0.17 -0.49
C MET A 63 -1.16 1.47 0.12
N ILE A 64 -1.98 2.06 0.98
CA ILE A 64 -1.70 3.33 1.64
C ILE A 64 -1.94 3.15 3.13
N CYS A 65 -0.94 3.51 3.95
CA CYS A 65 -1.11 3.55 5.40
C CYS A 65 -1.77 4.86 5.78
N SER A 66 -3.08 4.85 5.93
CA SER A 66 -3.86 6.05 6.24
C SER A 66 -3.67 6.50 7.69
N SER A 67 -3.33 5.59 8.58
CA SER A 67 -3.05 5.89 9.98
C SER A 67 -2.15 4.81 10.56
N GLY A 68 -1.20 5.20 11.40
CA GLY A 68 -0.30 4.28 12.07
C GLY A 68 0.93 3.93 11.26
N VAL A 69 1.46 2.75 11.50
CA VAL A 69 2.64 2.22 10.80
C VAL A 69 2.34 0.79 10.37
N ILE A 70 2.55 0.50 9.09
CA ILE A 70 2.31 -0.82 8.51
C ILE A 70 3.53 -1.22 7.69
N GLU A 71 4.05 -2.41 7.95
CA GLU A 71 5.13 -2.99 7.15
C GLU A 71 4.55 -3.93 6.11
N ILE A 72 4.97 -3.77 4.87
CA ILE A 72 4.57 -4.62 3.75
C ILE A 72 5.79 -5.41 3.30
N GLU A 73 5.78 -6.71 3.53
CA GLU A 73 6.79 -7.61 3.01
C GLU A 73 6.33 -8.13 1.65
N CYS A 74 7.16 -7.96 0.64
CA CYS A 74 6.87 -8.40 -0.72
C CYS A 74 7.89 -9.43 -1.17
N ASP A 75 7.41 -10.45 -1.89
CA ASP A 75 8.23 -11.56 -2.34
C ASP A 75 7.83 -11.92 -3.78
N ASP A 76 8.78 -11.85 -4.71
CA ASP A 76 8.55 -12.19 -6.11
C ASP A 76 8.94 -13.64 -6.45
N GLY A 77 9.30 -14.43 -5.42
CA GLY A 77 9.77 -15.79 -5.59
C GLY A 77 11.28 -15.92 -5.71
N LYS A 78 11.99 -14.82 -5.93
CA LYS A 78 13.45 -14.79 -6.01
C LYS A 78 14.06 -13.87 -4.97
N SER A 79 13.40 -12.76 -4.69
CA SER A 79 13.87 -11.72 -3.77
C SER A 79 12.74 -11.24 -2.88
N LYS A 80 13.09 -10.78 -1.70
CA LYS A 80 12.15 -10.19 -0.75
C LYS A 80 12.55 -8.76 -0.45
N LYS A 81 11.55 -7.92 -0.20
CA LYS A 81 11.78 -6.55 0.24
C LYS A 81 10.64 -6.12 1.16
N THR A 82 10.99 -5.41 2.23
CA THR A 82 10.02 -4.88 3.18
C THR A 82 9.96 -3.37 3.05
N PHE A 83 8.73 -2.85 2.97
CA PHE A 83 8.46 -1.43 2.92
C PHE A 83 7.73 -1.03 4.19
N SER A 84 8.17 0.05 4.81
CA SER A 84 7.49 0.60 5.99
C SER A 84 6.65 1.79 5.55
N LEU A 85 5.34 1.68 5.70
CA LEU A 85 4.40 2.74 5.37
C LEU A 85 3.95 3.44 6.66
N SER A 86 4.24 4.73 6.77
CA SER A 86 3.90 5.52 7.95
C SER A 86 3.34 6.91 7.61
N ARG A 87 3.16 7.20 6.32
CA ARG A 87 2.68 8.50 5.86
C ARG A 87 1.47 8.30 4.96
N PRO A 88 0.37 9.03 5.19
CA PRO A 88 -0.88 8.78 4.47
C PRO A 88 -0.88 9.22 3.01
N ASN A 89 0.14 9.98 2.57
CA ASN A 89 0.26 10.41 1.18
C ASN A 89 1.25 9.55 0.36
N ILE A 90 1.68 8.43 0.91
CA ILE A 90 2.56 7.50 0.20
C ILE A 90 1.81 6.21 -0.10
N GLY A 91 1.77 5.85 -1.36
CA GLY A 91 1.18 4.60 -1.81
C GLY A 91 2.26 3.61 -2.26
N LEU A 92 2.00 2.33 -2.05
CA LEU A 92 2.84 1.26 -2.55
C LEU A 92 2.07 0.52 -3.64
N SER A 93 2.57 0.56 -4.86
CA SER A 93 1.97 -0.13 -6.00
C SER A 93 2.59 -1.51 -6.15
N VAL A 94 1.79 -2.54 -5.94
CA VAL A 94 2.22 -3.93 -6.01
C VAL A 94 1.56 -4.58 -7.21
N PRO A 95 2.32 -4.94 -8.25
CA PRO A 95 1.77 -5.57 -9.45
C PRO A 95 1.33 -7.02 -9.18
N PRO A 96 0.64 -7.66 -10.15
CA PRO A 96 0.24 -9.05 -9.99
C PRO A 96 1.42 -9.99 -9.75
N ASN A 97 1.13 -11.14 -9.13
CA ASN A 97 2.07 -12.24 -8.89
C ASN A 97 3.19 -11.95 -7.90
N ILE A 98 3.03 -10.92 -7.08
CA ILE A 98 3.92 -10.68 -5.96
C ILE A 98 3.19 -11.03 -4.68
N TRP A 99 3.77 -11.95 -3.93
CA TRP A 99 3.25 -12.31 -2.61
C TRP A 99 3.53 -11.15 -1.65
N SER A 100 2.56 -10.82 -0.82
CA SER A 100 2.73 -9.77 0.17
C SER A 100 2.10 -10.14 1.50
N LYS A 101 2.70 -9.63 2.56
CA LYS A 101 2.25 -9.78 3.93
C LYS A 101 2.27 -8.40 4.59
N GLN A 102 1.20 -8.07 5.30
CA GLN A 102 1.06 -6.81 6.01
C GLN A 102 1.15 -7.06 7.51
N THR A 103 2.03 -6.34 8.17
CA THR A 103 2.14 -6.36 9.63
C THR A 103 1.80 -4.98 10.17
N TYR A 104 0.77 -4.91 11.00
CA TYR A 104 0.28 -3.66 11.57
C TYR A 104 1.05 -3.39 12.84
N LYS A 105 1.90 -2.36 12.83
CA LYS A 105 2.87 -2.09 13.89
C LYS A 105 2.34 -1.23 15.01
N THR A 106 1.22 -0.56 14.80
CA THR A 106 0.59 0.31 15.80
C THR A 106 -0.87 -0.09 15.97
N ASP A 107 -1.48 0.28 17.12
CA ASP A 107 -2.90 0.04 17.34
C ASP A 107 -3.73 0.87 16.37
N GLN A 108 -4.85 0.29 15.92
CA GLN A 108 -5.77 0.93 14.99
C GLN A 108 -5.09 1.46 13.74
N SER A 109 -4.09 0.73 13.25
CA SER A 109 -3.49 1.03 11.96
C SER A 109 -4.52 0.83 10.86
N ILE A 110 -4.55 1.76 9.90
CA ILE A 110 -5.53 1.73 8.82
C ILE A 110 -4.78 1.61 7.50
N LEU A 111 -5.07 0.51 6.78
CA LEU A 111 -4.60 0.32 5.41
C LEU A 111 -5.77 0.57 4.45
N THR A 112 -5.52 1.41 3.45
CA THR A 112 -6.51 1.70 2.41
C THR A 112 -6.06 1.14 1.08
#